data_6111fd328d2f9d01ba55556c3a4e3269
#
_entry.id   6111fd328d2f9d01ba55556c3a4e3269
#
_cell.length_a   1.000
_cell.length_b   1.000
_cell.length_c   1.000
_cell.angle_alpha   90.00
_cell.angle_beta   90.00
_cell.angle_gamma   90.00
#
_symmetry.space_group_name_H-M   'P 1'
#
loop_
_entity.id
_entity.type
_entity.pdbx_description
1 polymer ?
#
loop_
_entity_poly.entity_id
_entity_poly.type
_entity_poly.pdbx_seq_one_letter_code
_entity_poly.pdbx_strand_id
1 'polypeptide(L)'
;MKKILVSMTALLLSLHAAAAPQSDSADKLGKDIAVFYKNPSAERAASLMDQLVKADLMRETTLAWGTQALQKYAQGSTIWCDNIRTYQGDALTFSAYTLTLTGTPQDKTCLDSLTLNTELKNNLKENKSFHPLQEPIISPASLDFHWVTYFATGNPKAVERIVDYIIKAQTAAAHPPDYIDDFTLTVAILSTRSNMEQNTTIDSIVRKHIQKQSEANKKLLEQTLLAPQDD
;
A
#
# COMPACT_ATOMS: atom_id res chain seq x y z
N MET A 1 28.94 6.72 15.98
CA MET A 1 28.09 5.58 15.58
C MET A 1 26.82 6.16 14.96
N LYS A 2 26.67 6.04 13.65
CA LYS A 2 25.55 6.66 12.90
C LYS A 2 24.37 5.70 13.00
N LYS A 3 23.31 6.11 13.72
CA LYS A 3 22.01 5.42 13.69
C LYS A 3 21.52 5.44 12.24
N ILE A 4 21.53 4.28 11.60
CA ILE A 4 20.90 4.10 10.30
C ILE A 4 19.40 4.20 10.57
N LEU A 5 18.84 5.36 10.26
CA LEU A 5 17.40 5.56 10.19
C LEU A 5 16.88 4.67 9.04
N VAL A 6 16.52 3.44 9.35
CA VAL A 6 15.62 2.64 8.52
C VAL A 6 14.22 3.18 8.77
N SER A 7 14.06 4.41 8.31
CA SER A 7 12.82 5.17 8.37
C SER A 7 11.82 4.56 7.40
N MET A 8 10.53 4.78 7.59
CA MET A 8 9.32 4.59 6.73
C MET A 8 9.57 4.49 5.21
N THR A 9 10.79 4.56 4.83
CA THR A 9 11.42 4.40 3.54
C THR A 9 11.26 3.01 2.94
N ALA A 10 10.85 1.98 3.68
CA ALA A 10 10.62 0.67 3.06
C ALA A 10 9.44 0.70 2.07
N LEU A 11 8.40 1.46 2.36
CA LEU A 11 7.29 1.69 1.42
C LEU A 11 7.69 2.63 0.28
N LEU A 12 8.72 3.46 0.51
CA LEU A 12 9.26 4.41 -0.46
C LEU A 12 10.55 3.92 -1.14
N LEU A 13 11.17 2.83 -0.66
CA LEU A 13 12.41 2.29 -1.22
C LEU A 13 12.23 1.66 -2.61
N SER A 14 11.04 1.20 -2.96
CA SER A 14 10.71 0.91 -4.35
C SER A 14 10.66 2.17 -5.24
N LEU A 15 10.60 3.36 -4.63
CA LEU A 15 10.68 4.66 -5.32
C LEU A 15 12.13 5.15 -5.55
N HIS A 16 13.16 4.46 -5.00
CA HIS A 16 14.54 4.97 -4.96
C HIS A 16 15.49 4.41 -6.02
N ALA A 17 15.01 3.83 -7.10
CA ALA A 17 15.86 3.27 -8.16
C ALA A 17 16.47 4.31 -9.12
N ALA A 18 16.39 5.61 -8.83
CA ALA A 18 17.13 6.63 -9.57
C ALA A 18 17.55 7.75 -8.60
N ALA A 19 18.86 7.91 -8.42
CA ALA A 19 19.47 8.95 -7.60
C ALA A 19 19.26 10.34 -8.22
N ALA A 20 18.08 10.92 -8.01
CA ALA A 20 17.83 12.35 -8.09
C ALA A 20 17.60 12.88 -6.67
N PRO A 21 17.96 14.12 -6.34
CA PRO A 21 17.68 14.69 -5.02
C PRO A 21 16.17 14.63 -4.79
N GLN A 22 15.74 13.75 -3.87
CA GLN A 22 14.33 13.67 -3.49
C GLN A 22 13.94 15.00 -2.88
N SER A 23 12.95 15.64 -3.49
CA SER A 23 12.47 16.92 -3.01
C SER A 23 11.73 16.71 -1.69
N ASP A 24 11.84 17.66 -0.76
CA ASP A 24 11.05 17.71 0.49
C ASP A 24 9.55 17.46 0.25
N SER A 25 9.09 17.68 -0.98
CA SER A 25 7.71 17.45 -1.42
C SER A 25 7.33 15.97 -1.51
N ALA A 26 8.22 15.09 -1.98
CA ALA A 26 7.95 13.65 -2.09
C ALA A 26 7.88 12.99 -0.70
N ASP A 27 8.77 13.36 0.20
CA ASP A 27 8.77 12.88 1.59
C ASP A 27 7.51 13.35 2.34
N LYS A 28 7.10 14.60 2.13
CA LYS A 28 5.85 15.11 2.68
C LYS A 28 4.65 14.34 2.16
N LEU A 29 4.57 14.11 0.85
CA LEU A 29 3.48 13.37 0.22
C LEU A 29 3.41 11.92 0.75
N GLY A 30 4.55 11.26 0.92
CA GLY A 30 4.64 9.95 1.53
C GLY A 30 4.09 9.91 2.96
N LYS A 31 4.43 10.92 3.78
CA LYS A 31 3.88 11.07 5.14
C LYS A 31 2.36 11.31 5.13
N ASP A 32 1.87 12.15 4.22
CA ASP A 32 0.45 12.44 4.10
C ASP A 32 -0.36 11.20 3.68
N ILE A 33 0.20 10.37 2.79
CA ILE A 33 -0.36 9.07 2.38
C ILE A 33 -0.39 8.10 3.57
N ALA A 34 0.70 7.98 4.32
CA ALA A 34 0.82 7.06 5.45
C ALA A 34 -0.15 7.37 6.61
N VAL A 35 -0.64 8.60 6.71
CA VAL A 35 -1.61 9.03 7.73
C VAL A 35 -3.00 9.35 7.17
N PHE A 36 -3.25 9.07 5.90
CA PHE A 36 -4.53 9.37 5.25
C PHE A 36 -5.71 8.74 5.99
N TYR A 37 -5.59 7.50 6.41
CA TYR A 37 -6.63 6.75 7.12
C TYR A 37 -7.09 7.40 8.44
N LYS A 38 -6.33 8.32 9.01
CA LYS A 38 -6.69 9.04 10.26
C LYS A 38 -7.76 10.12 10.03
N ASN A 39 -7.77 10.70 8.85
CA ASN A 39 -8.77 11.71 8.46
C ASN A 39 -9.07 11.60 6.96
N PRO A 40 -9.75 10.52 6.53
CA PRO A 40 -10.02 10.27 5.13
C PRO A 40 -11.21 11.09 4.63
N SER A 41 -11.12 11.59 3.39
CA SER A 41 -12.25 12.14 2.65
C SER A 41 -12.05 11.97 1.14
N ALA A 42 -13.10 12.13 0.35
CA ALA A 42 -13.03 12.10 -1.11
C ALA A 42 -12.10 13.18 -1.66
N GLU A 43 -12.23 14.41 -1.14
CA GLU A 43 -11.43 15.57 -1.54
C GLU A 43 -9.95 15.33 -1.25
N ARG A 44 -9.64 14.79 -0.06
CA ARG A 44 -8.26 14.50 0.32
C ARG A 44 -7.67 13.38 -0.52
N ALA A 45 -8.43 12.32 -0.81
CA ALA A 45 -7.99 11.25 -1.69
C ALA A 45 -7.67 11.78 -3.10
N ALA A 46 -8.60 12.55 -3.69
CA ALA A 46 -8.42 13.16 -5.00
C ALA A 46 -7.23 14.14 -5.03
N SER A 47 -7.04 14.94 -3.97
CA SER A 47 -5.91 15.87 -3.85
C SER A 47 -4.57 15.15 -3.77
N LEU A 48 -4.46 14.06 -2.98
CA LEU A 48 -3.23 13.27 -2.89
C LEU A 48 -2.91 12.56 -4.20
N MET A 49 -3.92 12.03 -4.89
CA MET A 49 -3.75 11.44 -6.22
C MET A 49 -3.26 12.48 -7.25
N ASP A 50 -3.82 13.68 -7.24
CA ASP A 50 -3.36 14.78 -8.09
C ASP A 50 -1.90 15.17 -7.81
N GLN A 51 -1.50 15.21 -6.54
CA GLN A 51 -0.12 15.45 -6.14
C GLN A 51 0.83 14.32 -6.60
N LEU A 52 0.42 13.05 -6.50
CA LEU A 52 1.18 11.91 -7.01
C LEU A 52 1.41 11.99 -8.52
N VAL A 53 0.38 12.36 -9.26
CA VAL A 53 0.47 12.57 -10.72
C VAL A 53 1.42 13.72 -11.05
N LYS A 54 1.28 14.87 -10.40
CA LYS A 54 2.12 16.06 -10.63
C LYS A 54 3.58 15.87 -10.23
N ALA A 55 3.84 15.02 -9.24
CA ALA A 55 5.18 14.70 -8.78
C ALA A 55 5.84 13.55 -9.57
N ASP A 56 5.18 13.01 -10.59
CA ASP A 56 5.62 11.82 -11.36
C ASP A 56 5.91 10.59 -10.48
N LEU A 57 5.09 10.42 -9.45
CA LEU A 57 5.16 9.31 -8.50
C LEU A 57 4.11 8.23 -8.78
N MET A 58 3.82 8.01 -10.05
CA MET A 58 2.86 7.02 -10.53
C MET A 58 3.52 5.64 -10.57
N ARG A 59 3.24 4.83 -9.56
CA ARG A 59 3.77 3.46 -9.37
C ARG A 59 2.64 2.50 -9.02
N GLU A 60 2.89 1.20 -9.09
CA GLU A 60 1.91 0.17 -8.74
C GLU A 60 1.37 0.33 -7.30
N THR A 61 2.23 0.65 -6.35
CA THR A 61 1.84 0.87 -4.95
C THR A 61 0.96 2.11 -4.78
N THR A 62 1.27 3.20 -5.48
CA THR A 62 0.45 4.42 -5.45
C THR A 62 -0.88 4.24 -6.20
N LEU A 63 -0.89 3.44 -7.27
CA LEU A 63 -2.10 3.00 -7.96
C LEU A 63 -3.00 2.19 -7.01
N ALA A 64 -2.42 1.21 -6.31
CA ALA A 64 -3.13 0.39 -5.34
C ALA A 64 -3.70 1.22 -4.20
N TRP A 65 -2.92 2.16 -3.64
CA TRP A 65 -3.38 3.08 -2.60
C TRP A 65 -4.54 3.94 -3.08
N GLY A 66 -4.39 4.59 -4.24
CA GLY A 66 -5.42 5.46 -4.80
C GLY A 66 -6.71 4.70 -5.09
N THR A 67 -6.61 3.51 -5.68
CA THR A 67 -7.75 2.64 -5.93
C THR A 67 -8.52 2.35 -4.64
N GLN A 68 -7.84 1.94 -3.56
CA GLN A 68 -8.47 1.63 -2.28
C GLN A 68 -9.07 2.87 -1.60
N ALA A 69 -8.36 4.00 -1.64
CA ALA A 69 -8.83 5.25 -1.05
C ALA A 69 -10.08 5.77 -1.77
N LEU A 70 -10.06 5.80 -3.11
CA LEU A 70 -11.19 6.25 -3.91
C LEU A 70 -12.38 5.30 -3.80
N GLN A 71 -12.15 3.98 -3.88
CA GLN A 71 -13.21 2.97 -3.73
C GLN A 71 -13.94 3.09 -2.39
N LYS A 72 -13.23 3.41 -1.32
CA LYS A 72 -13.82 3.48 0.02
C LYS A 72 -14.45 4.84 0.33
N TYR A 73 -13.84 5.94 -0.07
CA TYR A 73 -14.21 7.27 0.41
C TYR A 73 -14.76 8.21 -0.66
N ALA A 74 -14.55 7.91 -1.95
CA ALA A 74 -15.01 8.76 -3.04
C ALA A 74 -16.23 8.21 -3.79
N GLN A 75 -16.93 7.23 -3.26
CA GLN A 75 -18.13 6.67 -3.87
C GLN A 75 -19.18 7.79 -4.08
N GLY A 76 -19.56 7.99 -5.33
CA GLY A 76 -20.50 9.06 -5.71
C GLY A 76 -19.88 10.45 -5.86
N SER A 77 -18.58 10.63 -5.64
CA SER A 77 -17.87 11.88 -5.86
C SER A 77 -17.37 11.98 -7.31
N THR A 78 -17.51 13.16 -7.92
CA THR A 78 -16.97 13.48 -9.26
C THR A 78 -15.60 14.16 -9.19
N ILE A 79 -15.12 14.52 -8.01
CA ILE A 79 -13.91 15.36 -7.82
C ILE A 79 -12.69 14.76 -8.52
N TRP A 80 -12.48 13.46 -8.39
CA TRP A 80 -11.35 12.80 -9.06
C TRP A 80 -11.51 12.78 -10.58
N CYS A 81 -12.73 12.57 -11.07
CA CYS A 81 -13.05 12.63 -12.49
C CYS A 81 -12.75 14.00 -13.12
N ASP A 82 -13.05 15.06 -12.42
CA ASP A 82 -12.80 16.42 -12.90
C ASP A 82 -11.29 16.69 -13.03
N ASN A 83 -10.48 16.18 -12.10
CA ASN A 83 -9.02 16.23 -12.20
C ASN A 83 -8.50 15.46 -13.42
N ILE A 84 -8.97 14.23 -13.63
CA ILE A 84 -8.51 13.35 -14.71
C ILE A 84 -8.73 13.97 -16.11
N ARG A 85 -9.81 14.68 -16.30
CA ARG A 85 -10.12 15.35 -17.58
C ARG A 85 -9.05 16.35 -18.01
N THR A 86 -8.20 16.79 -17.09
CA THR A 86 -7.10 17.72 -17.36
C THR A 86 -5.79 17.00 -17.70
N TYR A 87 -5.71 15.69 -17.50
CA TYR A 87 -4.48 14.92 -17.67
C TYR A 87 -4.29 14.42 -19.11
N GLN A 88 -3.04 14.16 -19.48
CA GLN A 88 -2.61 13.61 -20.76
C GLN A 88 -1.52 12.54 -20.55
N GLY A 89 -1.21 11.75 -21.57
CA GLY A 89 -0.13 10.76 -21.56
C GLY A 89 -0.25 9.77 -20.40
N ASP A 90 0.87 9.54 -19.69
CA ASP A 90 0.97 8.56 -18.61
C ASP A 90 0.09 8.91 -17.41
N ALA A 91 -0.10 10.19 -17.13
CA ALA A 91 -0.99 10.66 -16.07
C ALA A 91 -2.46 10.25 -16.33
N LEU A 92 -2.92 10.40 -17.57
CA LEU A 92 -4.25 9.97 -18.00
C LEU A 92 -4.37 8.44 -17.95
N THR A 93 -3.35 7.73 -18.42
CA THR A 93 -3.30 6.27 -18.40
C THR A 93 -3.38 5.72 -16.98
N PHE A 94 -2.52 6.19 -16.07
CA PHE A 94 -2.52 5.82 -14.66
C PHE A 94 -3.89 6.06 -14.00
N SER A 95 -4.48 7.22 -14.26
CA SER A 95 -5.76 7.61 -13.69
C SER A 95 -6.92 6.78 -14.23
N ALA A 96 -6.89 6.43 -15.52
CA ALA A 96 -7.87 5.55 -16.13
C ALA A 96 -7.79 4.12 -15.56
N TYR A 97 -6.59 3.59 -15.31
CA TYR A 97 -6.40 2.33 -14.59
C TYR A 97 -6.97 2.41 -13.17
N THR A 98 -6.70 3.48 -12.43
CA THR A 98 -7.27 3.68 -11.08
C THR A 98 -8.80 3.57 -11.11
N LEU A 99 -9.48 4.29 -12.02
CA LEU A 99 -10.94 4.22 -12.17
C LEU A 99 -11.45 2.82 -12.53
N THR A 100 -10.72 2.11 -13.37
CA THR A 100 -11.10 0.74 -13.75
C THR A 100 -11.03 -0.20 -12.56
N LEU A 101 -9.97 -0.09 -11.76
CA LEU A 101 -9.73 -0.95 -10.61
C LEU A 101 -10.67 -0.65 -9.43
N THR A 102 -11.15 0.59 -9.27
CA THR A 102 -12.18 0.92 -8.27
C THR A 102 -13.51 0.24 -8.58
N GLY A 103 -13.87 0.14 -9.85
CA GLY A 103 -15.04 -0.61 -10.32
C GLY A 103 -16.39 -0.05 -9.90
N THR A 104 -16.48 1.19 -9.40
CA THR A 104 -17.77 1.79 -9.02
C THR A 104 -18.56 2.25 -10.27
N PRO A 105 -19.90 2.35 -10.20
CA PRO A 105 -20.69 2.86 -11.32
C PRO A 105 -20.31 4.27 -11.73
N GLN A 106 -19.97 5.14 -10.76
CA GLN A 106 -19.53 6.50 -11.00
C GLN A 106 -18.20 6.56 -11.74
N ASP A 107 -17.25 5.69 -11.36
CA ASP A 107 -15.96 5.60 -12.01
C ASP A 107 -16.09 5.09 -13.44
N LYS A 108 -17.00 4.16 -13.69
CA LYS A 108 -17.35 3.75 -15.05
C LYS A 108 -17.87 4.90 -15.89
N THR A 109 -18.82 5.68 -15.35
CA THR A 109 -19.37 6.85 -16.04
C THR A 109 -18.27 7.87 -16.33
N CYS A 110 -17.37 8.10 -15.38
CA CYS A 110 -16.19 8.95 -15.58
C CYS A 110 -15.32 8.42 -16.72
N LEU A 111 -14.94 7.15 -16.66
CA LEU A 111 -14.08 6.50 -17.66
C LEU A 111 -14.69 6.60 -19.08
N ASP A 112 -15.99 6.38 -19.22
CA ASP A 112 -16.71 6.48 -20.48
C ASP A 112 -16.71 7.91 -21.04
N SER A 113 -16.60 8.92 -20.17
CA SER A 113 -16.54 10.35 -20.56
C SER A 113 -15.14 10.80 -21.02
N LEU A 114 -14.09 10.00 -20.77
CA LEU A 114 -12.71 10.34 -21.13
C LEU A 114 -12.41 10.06 -22.60
N THR A 115 -11.62 10.95 -23.21
CA THR A 115 -11.10 10.75 -24.56
C THR A 115 -9.86 9.85 -24.51
N LEU A 116 -10.09 8.53 -24.49
CA LEU A 116 -9.03 7.52 -24.48
C LEU A 116 -8.82 6.94 -25.89
N ASN A 117 -7.57 6.59 -26.23
CA ASN A 117 -7.31 5.86 -27.46
C ASN A 117 -7.87 4.42 -27.40
N THR A 118 -8.02 3.79 -28.57
CA THR A 118 -8.66 2.47 -28.70
C THR A 118 -7.87 1.37 -27.98
N GLU A 119 -6.54 1.43 -28.02
CA GLU A 119 -5.66 0.46 -27.36
C GLU A 119 -5.85 0.49 -25.84
N LEU A 120 -5.76 1.67 -25.24
CA LEU A 120 -5.98 1.84 -23.79
C LEU A 120 -7.40 1.38 -23.39
N LYS A 121 -8.44 1.75 -24.17
CA LYS A 121 -9.81 1.28 -23.91
C LYS A 121 -9.94 -0.23 -23.90
N ASN A 122 -9.25 -0.93 -24.80
CA ASN A 122 -9.27 -2.39 -24.84
C ASN A 122 -8.52 -3.00 -23.65
N ASN A 123 -7.35 -2.48 -23.31
CA ASN A 123 -6.57 -2.93 -22.16
C ASN A 123 -7.34 -2.77 -20.85
N LEU A 124 -8.07 -1.67 -20.68
CA LEU A 124 -8.86 -1.40 -19.47
C LEU A 124 -10.06 -2.36 -19.32
N LYS A 125 -10.65 -2.86 -20.42
CA LYS A 125 -11.78 -3.81 -20.36
C LYS A 125 -11.38 -5.18 -19.79
N GLU A 126 -10.13 -5.55 -19.88
CA GLU A 126 -9.61 -6.85 -19.40
C GLU A 126 -9.27 -6.82 -17.89
N ASN A 127 -9.19 -5.64 -17.30
CA ASN A 127 -8.85 -5.51 -15.90
C ASN A 127 -10.03 -5.81 -14.99
N LYS A 128 -9.74 -6.58 -13.94
CA LYS A 128 -10.68 -6.92 -12.86
C LYS A 128 -10.50 -5.96 -11.70
N SER A 129 -11.55 -5.81 -10.88
CA SER A 129 -11.49 -5.07 -9.63
C SER A 129 -10.32 -5.59 -8.76
N PHE A 130 -9.58 -4.66 -8.17
CA PHE A 130 -8.42 -4.98 -7.34
C PHE A 130 -8.84 -5.20 -5.88
N HIS A 131 -8.56 -6.40 -5.37
CA HIS A 131 -8.91 -6.81 -4.01
C HIS A 131 -7.67 -7.29 -3.24
N PRO A 132 -6.76 -6.39 -2.83
CA PRO A 132 -5.46 -6.76 -2.27
C PRO A 132 -5.55 -7.66 -1.03
N LEU A 133 -6.62 -7.56 -0.24
CA LEU A 133 -6.81 -8.44 0.92
C LEU A 133 -7.14 -9.89 0.54
N GLN A 134 -7.43 -10.19 -0.71
CA GLN A 134 -7.65 -11.55 -1.19
C GLN A 134 -6.37 -12.17 -1.78
N GLU A 135 -5.40 -11.33 -2.13
CA GLU A 135 -4.14 -11.79 -2.71
C GLU A 135 -3.20 -12.35 -1.62
N PRO A 136 -2.49 -13.44 -1.92
CA PRO A 136 -1.49 -14.00 -1.01
C PRO A 136 -0.24 -13.08 -0.98
N ILE A 137 0.43 -13.04 0.17
CA ILE A 137 1.76 -12.43 0.26
C ILE A 137 2.78 -13.46 -0.23
N ILE A 138 3.36 -13.21 -1.41
CA ILE A 138 4.34 -14.08 -2.09
C ILE A 138 5.60 -13.34 -2.52
N SER A 139 5.65 -12.03 -2.30
CA SER A 139 6.78 -11.16 -2.67
C SER A 139 6.72 -9.87 -1.86
N PRO A 140 7.80 -9.09 -1.78
CA PRO A 140 7.76 -7.74 -1.18
C PRO A 140 6.70 -6.84 -1.80
N ALA A 141 6.49 -6.90 -3.12
CA ALA A 141 5.46 -6.11 -3.78
C ALA A 141 4.04 -6.47 -3.31
N SER A 142 3.72 -7.78 -3.15
CA SER A 142 2.44 -8.20 -2.61
C SER A 142 2.27 -7.84 -1.12
N LEU A 143 3.36 -7.83 -0.34
CA LEU A 143 3.37 -7.31 1.02
C LEU A 143 3.03 -5.81 1.05
N ASP A 144 3.63 -5.02 0.16
CA ASP A 144 3.37 -3.59 0.04
C ASP A 144 1.90 -3.29 -0.25
N PHE A 145 1.20 -4.14 -1.02
CA PHE A 145 -0.24 -3.98 -1.26
C PHE A 145 -1.07 -4.08 0.04
N HIS A 146 -0.66 -4.88 1.00
CA HIS A 146 -1.33 -4.92 2.31
C HIS A 146 -1.06 -3.65 3.12
N TRP A 147 0.18 -3.15 3.14
CA TRP A 147 0.50 -1.88 3.80
C TRP A 147 -0.27 -0.71 3.19
N VAL A 148 -0.25 -0.56 1.86
CA VAL A 148 -0.98 0.55 1.22
C VAL A 148 -2.48 0.44 1.41
N THR A 149 -3.05 -0.79 1.50
CA THR A 149 -4.45 -0.99 1.85
C THR A 149 -4.76 -0.48 3.25
N TYR A 150 -3.88 -0.74 4.22
CA TYR A 150 -4.04 -0.18 5.56
C TYR A 150 -3.98 1.34 5.54
N PHE A 151 -2.97 1.92 4.92
CA PHE A 151 -2.79 3.38 4.85
C PHE A 151 -3.91 4.09 4.07
N ALA A 152 -4.47 3.44 3.06
CA ALA A 152 -5.61 3.96 2.31
C ALA A 152 -6.93 3.84 3.09
N THR A 153 -7.12 2.79 3.89
CA THR A 153 -8.45 2.44 4.39
C THR A 153 -8.57 2.37 5.92
N GLY A 154 -7.44 2.29 6.64
CA GLY A 154 -7.42 2.00 8.07
C GLY A 154 -7.92 0.60 8.43
N ASN A 155 -8.02 -0.33 7.46
CA ASN A 155 -8.54 -1.66 7.72
C ASN A 155 -7.51 -2.53 8.46
N PRO A 156 -7.75 -2.90 9.74
CA PRO A 156 -6.79 -3.65 10.53
C PRO A 156 -6.48 -5.04 9.95
N LYS A 157 -7.39 -5.62 9.18
CA LYS A 157 -7.17 -6.93 8.52
C LYS A 157 -5.96 -6.92 7.60
N ALA A 158 -5.59 -5.79 7.02
CA ALA A 158 -4.41 -5.69 6.19
C ALA A 158 -3.13 -5.95 7.02
N VAL A 159 -3.03 -5.36 8.21
CA VAL A 159 -1.92 -5.58 9.14
C VAL A 159 -1.96 -7.00 9.72
N GLU A 160 -3.16 -7.49 10.12
CA GLU A 160 -3.34 -8.84 10.64
C GLU A 160 -2.84 -9.90 9.64
N ARG A 161 -3.11 -9.74 8.33
CA ARG A 161 -2.62 -10.66 7.29
C ARG A 161 -1.11 -10.66 7.13
N ILE A 162 -0.44 -9.53 7.35
CA ILE A 162 1.03 -9.47 7.36
C ILE A 162 1.57 -10.29 8.54
N VAL A 163 0.97 -10.15 9.72
CA VAL A 163 1.36 -10.94 10.91
C VAL A 163 1.10 -12.43 10.70
N ASP A 164 -0.04 -12.80 10.10
CA ASP A 164 -0.36 -14.19 9.76
C ASP A 164 0.63 -14.78 8.74
N TYR A 165 1.09 -13.95 7.77
CA TYR A 165 2.15 -14.35 6.84
C TYR A 165 3.46 -14.64 7.57
N ILE A 166 3.87 -13.80 8.54
CA ILE A 166 5.08 -14.00 9.35
C ILE A 166 5.01 -15.34 10.09
N ILE A 167 3.86 -15.66 10.72
CA ILE A 167 3.66 -16.96 11.38
C ILE A 167 3.84 -18.08 10.37
N LYS A 168 3.10 -18.02 9.26
CA LYS A 168 3.10 -19.08 8.24
C LYS A 168 4.50 -19.31 7.68
N ALA A 169 5.23 -18.26 7.33
CA ALA A 169 6.55 -18.35 6.76
C ALA A 169 7.58 -18.94 7.75
N GLN A 170 7.53 -18.54 9.03
CA GLN A 170 8.42 -19.08 10.07
C GLN A 170 8.09 -20.51 10.47
N THR A 171 6.82 -20.93 10.45
CA THR A 171 6.42 -22.30 10.79
C THR A 171 6.56 -23.26 9.62
N ALA A 172 6.51 -22.76 8.37
CA ALA A 172 6.78 -23.56 7.18
C ALA A 172 8.28 -23.89 6.97
N ALA A 173 9.19 -23.27 7.73
CA ALA A 173 10.64 -23.39 7.63
C ALA A 173 11.22 -24.79 7.95
N ALA A 174 10.38 -25.84 8.01
CA ALA A 174 10.85 -27.24 7.98
C ALA A 174 11.27 -27.71 6.56
N HIS A 175 11.01 -26.90 5.52
CA HIS A 175 11.51 -27.11 4.16
C HIS A 175 12.45 -25.95 3.82
N PRO A 176 13.58 -26.21 3.10
CA PRO A 176 14.47 -25.12 2.71
C PRO A 176 13.66 -24.10 1.91
N PRO A 177 13.53 -22.86 2.42
CA PRO A 177 12.74 -21.87 1.77
C PRO A 177 13.39 -21.47 0.44
N ASP A 178 12.58 -21.21 -0.58
CA ASP A 178 13.07 -20.48 -1.73
C ASP A 178 13.61 -19.11 -1.26
N TYR A 179 14.72 -18.67 -1.83
CA TYR A 179 15.39 -17.39 -1.47
C TYR A 179 14.43 -16.20 -1.43
N ILE A 180 13.39 -16.24 -2.27
CA ILE A 180 12.34 -15.19 -2.33
C ILE A 180 11.50 -15.17 -1.06
N ASP A 181 11.17 -16.31 -0.48
CA ASP A 181 10.36 -16.40 0.74
C ASP A 181 11.11 -15.86 1.95
N ASP A 182 12.42 -16.18 2.09
CA ASP A 182 13.27 -15.64 3.16
C ASP A 182 13.39 -14.11 3.08
N PHE A 183 13.57 -13.57 1.88
CA PHE A 183 13.65 -12.12 1.68
C PHE A 183 12.32 -11.45 2.00
N THR A 184 11.21 -11.99 1.51
CA THR A 184 9.87 -11.47 1.79
C THR A 184 9.55 -11.53 3.29
N LEU A 185 9.91 -12.61 3.97
CA LEU A 185 9.77 -12.75 5.43
C LEU A 185 10.59 -11.67 6.16
N THR A 186 11.84 -11.49 5.79
CA THR A 186 12.70 -10.46 6.37
C THR A 186 12.10 -9.06 6.21
N VAL A 187 11.64 -8.72 5.02
CA VAL A 187 10.96 -7.44 4.74
C VAL A 187 9.67 -7.29 5.56
N ALA A 188 8.88 -8.36 5.69
CA ALA A 188 7.66 -8.36 6.50
C ALA A 188 7.95 -8.06 7.98
N ILE A 189 8.96 -8.71 8.55
CA ILE A 189 9.37 -8.50 9.95
C ILE A 189 9.87 -7.06 10.15
N LEU A 190 10.81 -6.60 9.31
CA LEU A 190 11.41 -5.27 9.43
C LEU A 190 10.38 -4.16 9.24
N SER A 191 9.52 -4.27 8.21
CA SER A 191 8.46 -3.29 7.97
C SER A 191 7.42 -3.27 9.08
N THR A 192 7.07 -4.43 9.65
CA THR A 192 6.13 -4.50 10.78
C THR A 192 6.70 -3.83 12.00
N ARG A 193 7.94 -4.13 12.39
CA ARG A 193 8.63 -3.47 13.52
C ARG A 193 8.71 -1.96 13.34
N SER A 194 9.18 -1.50 12.17
CA SER A 194 9.31 -0.08 11.86
C SER A 194 7.95 0.64 11.93
N ASN A 195 6.90 0.03 11.41
CA ASN A 195 5.56 0.61 11.46
C ASN A 195 4.99 0.63 12.89
N MET A 196 5.27 -0.37 13.73
CA MET A 196 4.88 -0.38 15.14
C MET A 196 5.56 0.75 15.92
N GLU A 197 6.86 0.97 15.70
CA GLU A 197 7.62 2.06 16.35
C GLU A 197 7.09 3.45 16.00
N GLN A 198 6.67 3.63 14.75
CA GLN A 198 6.24 4.94 14.23
C GLN A 198 4.74 5.20 14.38
N ASN A 199 3.94 4.16 14.65
CA ASN A 199 2.49 4.23 14.61
C ASN A 199 1.83 3.41 15.72
N THR A 200 1.42 4.09 16.79
CA THR A 200 0.79 3.47 17.96
C THR A 200 -0.49 2.69 17.63
N THR A 201 -1.18 3.05 16.54
CA THR A 201 -2.38 2.29 16.10
C THR A 201 -1.96 0.95 15.51
N ILE A 202 -0.91 0.91 14.69
CA ILE A 202 -0.36 -0.34 14.14
C ILE A 202 0.18 -1.21 15.28
N ASP A 203 0.96 -0.64 16.21
CA ASP A 203 1.43 -1.36 17.40
C ASP A 203 0.27 -2.02 18.17
N SER A 204 -0.81 -1.27 18.40
CA SER A 204 -2.00 -1.79 19.06
C SER A 204 -2.69 -2.93 18.26
N ILE A 205 -2.76 -2.82 16.94
CA ILE A 205 -3.33 -3.87 16.08
C ILE A 205 -2.48 -5.15 16.18
N VAL A 206 -1.17 -5.03 16.00
CA VAL A 206 -0.25 -6.15 16.04
C VAL A 206 -0.32 -6.85 17.40
N ARG A 207 -0.19 -6.11 18.52
CA ARG A 207 -0.25 -6.69 19.87
C ARG A 207 -1.58 -7.39 20.14
N LYS A 208 -2.71 -6.78 19.74
CA LYS A 208 -4.03 -7.41 19.88
C LYS A 208 -4.15 -8.68 19.03
N HIS A 209 -3.54 -8.71 17.85
CA HIS A 209 -3.56 -9.89 17.00
C HIS A 209 -2.69 -11.02 17.57
N ILE A 210 -1.49 -10.69 18.12
CA ILE A 210 -0.64 -11.62 18.85
C ILE A 210 -1.40 -12.29 20.00
N GLN A 211 -2.17 -11.53 20.79
CA GLN A 211 -2.92 -12.09 21.92
C GLN A 211 -4.04 -13.07 21.52
N LYS A 212 -4.48 -13.07 20.27
CA LYS A 212 -5.49 -14.00 19.74
C LYS A 212 -4.87 -15.32 19.22
N GLN A 213 -3.54 -15.41 19.12
CA GLN A 213 -2.84 -16.56 18.56
C GLN A 213 -2.70 -17.69 19.58
N SER A 214 -2.37 -18.90 19.11
CA SER A 214 -1.96 -20.01 19.98
C SER A 214 -0.70 -19.63 20.78
N GLU A 215 -0.48 -20.25 21.95
CA GLU A 215 0.70 -19.95 22.79
C GLU A 215 2.03 -20.12 22.04
N ALA A 216 2.13 -21.13 21.15
CA ALA A 216 3.31 -21.32 20.32
C ALA A 216 3.54 -20.15 19.36
N ASN A 217 2.50 -19.75 18.62
CA ASN A 217 2.58 -18.62 17.69
C ASN A 217 2.77 -17.28 18.42
N LYS A 218 2.14 -17.11 19.59
CA LYS A 218 2.33 -15.94 20.43
C LYS A 218 3.79 -15.79 20.83
N LYS A 219 4.41 -16.85 21.38
CA LYS A 219 5.83 -16.84 21.74
C LYS A 219 6.72 -16.54 20.53
N LEU A 220 6.43 -17.15 19.38
CA LEU A 220 7.15 -16.91 18.13
C LEU A 220 7.11 -15.43 17.75
N LEU A 221 5.93 -14.82 17.70
CA LEU A 221 5.74 -13.42 17.32
C LEU A 221 6.33 -12.44 18.35
N GLU A 222 6.23 -12.74 19.65
CA GLU A 222 6.86 -11.93 20.69
C GLU A 222 8.39 -11.89 20.52
N GLN A 223 9.01 -13.03 20.24
CA GLN A 223 10.44 -13.11 19.93
C GLN A 223 10.80 -12.40 18.63
N THR A 224 9.95 -12.51 17.59
CA THR A 224 10.21 -11.95 16.27
C THR A 224 9.95 -10.46 16.18
N LEU A 225 8.87 -9.97 16.79
CA LEU A 225 8.40 -8.58 16.60
C LEU A 225 8.63 -7.68 17.81
N LEU A 226 8.69 -8.23 19.03
CA LEU A 226 8.72 -7.44 20.26
C LEU A 226 10.06 -7.53 21.02
N ALA A 227 10.90 -8.50 20.70
CA ALA A 227 12.22 -8.58 21.32
C ALA A 227 13.09 -7.38 20.94
N PRO A 228 13.88 -6.81 21.89
CA PRO A 228 14.88 -5.82 21.57
C PRO A 228 15.80 -6.32 20.45
N GLN A 229 16.22 -5.43 19.57
CA GLN A 229 17.32 -5.75 18.66
C GLN A 229 18.61 -5.68 19.48
N ASP A 230 19.36 -6.75 19.50
CA ASP A 230 20.75 -6.70 19.99
C ASP A 230 21.52 -5.78 19.02
N ASP A 231 22.05 -4.67 19.54
CA ASP A 231 22.83 -3.67 18.81
C ASP A 231 24.19 -4.23 18.31
#